data_cc4b6f538958fac42c333d9a219801c6
#
_entry.id   cc4b6f538958fac42c333d9a219801c6
#
_cell.length_a   1.000
_cell.length_b   1.000
_cell.length_c   1.000
_cell.angle_alpha   90.00
_cell.angle_beta   90.00
_cell.angle_gamma   90.00
#
_symmetry.space_group_name_H-M   'P 1'
#
loop_
_entity.id
_entity.type
_entity.pdbx_description
1 polymer ?
#
loop_
_entity_poly.entity_id
_entity_poly.type
_entity_poly.pdbx_seq_one_letter_code
_entity_poly.pdbx_strand_id
1 'polypeptide(L)'
;MTEHVATRIKRSASSIFHLAPEDLAFQKKVRVFIDQHVPQGMAMWTQRGDWFKALADQGGWDVPKWHKDFGGPDFTPTQRYIFDLEMGKQPTPPQLPFGVGMLAPILMNYGSKAQQDRFLPSIRDGSVNWCQGYSEPGAGSDLANLKTKAELSADGGYYLVNGQKTWTTLAQIAHWIFCLTRTSSDGAKQEGITFLLIPMDDPGVEVRPIITLGGSHSVNEVYFTDVKVPVENRVGEEGKGWTYAKGLLAHERSGLAGIQNSVMGLEKAKRNAQKVRVGTGTLLDLPSFKNKVGVLEAELLALEFTELRTLARVAAGGDPGPESSILKLKGTEIQQRITELNLEAAGVFAAPWGAEAFGPDFAHGATQSYLGGRATTIYGGASEVQKDVIAKNVLGLS
;
A
#
# COMPACT_ATOMS: atom_id res chain seq x y z
N MET A 1 -28.21 -9.49 24.28
CA MET A 1 -26.77 -9.18 24.50
C MET A 1 -26.03 -8.69 23.26
N THR A 2 -26.69 -8.47 22.15
CA THR A 2 -26.13 -8.04 20.85
C THR A 2 -26.21 -6.53 20.60
N GLU A 3 -26.99 -5.77 21.33
CA GLU A 3 -27.14 -4.32 21.12
C GLU A 3 -26.05 -3.45 21.77
N HIS A 4 -25.37 -3.92 22.81
CA HIS A 4 -24.34 -3.13 23.49
C HIS A 4 -22.98 -3.08 22.77
N VAL A 5 -22.69 -4.02 21.85
CA VAL A 5 -21.47 -4.03 21.04
C VAL A 5 -21.58 -3.06 19.87
N ALA A 6 -22.76 -2.96 19.26
CA ALA A 6 -23.02 -2.06 18.13
C ALA A 6 -22.96 -0.56 18.51
N THR A 7 -23.16 -0.21 19.77
CA THR A 7 -23.24 1.19 20.22
C THR A 7 -21.87 1.83 20.48
N ARG A 8 -20.80 1.04 20.66
CA ARG A 8 -19.42 1.56 20.88
C ARG A 8 -18.59 1.78 19.62
N ILE A 9 -18.97 1.22 18.47
CA ILE A 9 -18.28 1.42 17.17
C ILE A 9 -18.55 2.83 16.58
N LYS A 10 -19.31 3.67 17.23
CA LYS A 10 -19.73 5.01 16.77
C LYS A 10 -18.68 6.12 16.94
N ARG A 11 -17.44 5.81 17.32
CA ARG A 11 -16.38 6.84 17.48
C ARG A 11 -15.25 6.67 16.48
N SER A 12 -15.56 6.71 15.19
CA SER A 12 -14.59 7.12 14.17
C SER A 12 -14.63 8.63 14.02
N ALA A 13 -13.58 9.24 13.49
CA ALA A 13 -13.59 10.68 13.18
C ALA A 13 -14.83 11.07 12.34
N SER A 14 -15.34 10.16 11.49
CA SER A 14 -16.58 10.33 10.74
C SER A 14 -17.83 10.56 11.61
N SER A 15 -17.83 10.17 12.89
CA SER A 15 -18.91 10.48 13.82
C SER A 15 -18.79 11.86 14.50
N ILE A 16 -17.64 12.51 14.36
CA ILE A 16 -17.33 13.84 14.91
C ILE A 16 -17.53 14.92 13.85
N PHE A 17 -17.47 14.57 12.57
CA PHE A 17 -17.71 15.49 11.46
C PHE A 17 -19.20 15.53 11.09
N HIS A 18 -19.73 16.74 10.98
CA HIS A 18 -21.01 16.95 10.32
C HIS A 18 -20.79 16.84 8.80
N LEU A 19 -21.04 15.66 8.24
CA LEU A 19 -21.05 15.47 6.80
C LEU A 19 -22.24 16.24 6.21
N ALA A 20 -22.03 16.86 5.06
CA ALA A 20 -23.10 17.49 4.29
C ALA A 20 -24.15 16.43 3.87
N PRO A 21 -25.41 16.83 3.63
CA PRO A 21 -26.45 15.89 3.21
C PRO A 21 -26.09 15.03 2.00
N GLU A 22 -25.38 15.62 1.01
CA GLU A 22 -24.89 14.93 -0.19
C GLU A 22 -23.82 13.87 0.15
N ASP A 23 -22.93 14.16 1.10
CA ASP A 23 -21.90 13.24 1.56
C ASP A 23 -22.50 12.07 2.37
N LEU A 24 -23.54 12.33 3.17
CA LEU A 24 -24.31 11.29 3.85
C LEU A 24 -25.05 10.39 2.86
N ALA A 25 -25.61 10.96 1.81
CA ALA A 25 -26.27 10.21 0.73
C ALA A 25 -25.24 9.33 0.00
N PHE A 26 -24.06 9.87 -0.30
CA PHE A 26 -22.95 9.14 -0.91
C PHE A 26 -22.48 7.99 0.00
N GLN A 27 -22.28 8.24 1.30
CA GLN A 27 -21.92 7.22 2.27
C GLN A 27 -22.93 6.06 2.28
N LYS A 28 -24.22 6.38 2.28
CA LYS A 28 -25.29 5.38 2.20
C LYS A 28 -25.20 4.58 0.90
N LYS A 29 -24.95 5.25 -0.24
CA LYS A 29 -24.78 4.58 -1.54
C LYS A 29 -23.63 3.58 -1.52
N VAL A 30 -22.47 3.97 -0.96
CA VAL A 30 -21.31 3.08 -0.84
C VAL A 30 -21.64 1.85 0.05
N ARG A 31 -22.27 2.06 1.18
CA ARG A 31 -22.68 0.93 2.08
C ARG A 31 -23.60 -0.06 1.39
N VAL A 32 -24.65 0.44 0.74
CA VAL A 32 -25.61 -0.41 0.02
C VAL A 32 -24.88 -1.20 -1.08
N PHE A 33 -23.98 -0.56 -1.82
CA PHE A 33 -23.18 -1.23 -2.83
C PHE A 33 -22.33 -2.36 -2.23
N ILE A 34 -21.62 -2.09 -1.14
CA ILE A 34 -20.80 -3.08 -0.44
C ILE A 34 -21.64 -4.27 0.03
N ASP A 35 -22.77 -4.01 0.69
CA ASP A 35 -23.67 -5.04 1.21
C ASP A 35 -24.23 -5.95 0.10
N GLN A 36 -24.40 -5.42 -1.11
CA GLN A 36 -24.96 -6.15 -2.25
C GLN A 36 -23.91 -6.93 -3.04
N HIS A 37 -22.65 -6.48 -3.10
CA HIS A 37 -21.66 -6.98 -4.06
C HIS A 37 -20.43 -7.61 -3.43
N VAL A 38 -20.14 -7.39 -2.12
CA VAL A 38 -18.94 -7.99 -1.52
C VAL A 38 -19.08 -9.51 -1.44
N PRO A 39 -18.19 -10.27 -2.12
CA PRO A 39 -18.18 -11.72 -2.02
C PRO A 39 -17.77 -12.16 -0.62
N GLN A 40 -18.28 -13.29 -0.17
CA GLN A 40 -18.00 -13.84 1.16
C GLN A 40 -17.05 -15.04 1.10
N GLY A 41 -16.17 -15.16 2.12
CA GLY A 41 -15.26 -16.30 2.26
C GLY A 41 -14.34 -16.52 1.06
N MET A 42 -14.25 -17.75 0.58
CA MET A 42 -13.42 -18.12 -0.59
C MET A 42 -13.85 -17.44 -1.89
N ALA A 43 -15.11 -17.00 -2.01
CA ALA A 43 -15.61 -16.27 -3.18
C ALA A 43 -14.89 -14.93 -3.40
N MET A 44 -14.24 -14.35 -2.38
CA MET A 44 -13.42 -13.14 -2.52
C MET A 44 -12.30 -13.28 -3.56
N TRP A 45 -11.79 -14.48 -3.78
CA TRP A 45 -10.74 -14.74 -4.77
C TRP A 45 -11.33 -15.13 -6.13
N THR A 46 -12.34 -15.99 -6.14
CA THR A 46 -12.93 -16.53 -7.39
C THR A 46 -13.84 -15.53 -8.09
N GLN A 47 -14.49 -14.63 -7.35
CA GLN A 47 -15.40 -13.59 -7.87
C GLN A 47 -14.76 -12.20 -7.87
N ARG A 48 -13.43 -12.13 -7.83
CA ARG A 48 -12.69 -10.86 -7.85
C ARG A 48 -13.02 -10.03 -9.11
N GLY A 49 -13.11 -10.67 -10.27
CA GLY A 49 -13.44 -10.01 -11.53
C GLY A 49 -14.83 -9.37 -11.51
N ASP A 50 -15.84 -10.08 -11.02
CA ASP A 50 -17.21 -9.57 -10.91
C ASP A 50 -17.29 -8.37 -9.95
N TRP A 51 -16.54 -8.42 -8.85
CA TRP A 51 -16.42 -7.32 -7.89
C TRP A 51 -15.86 -6.06 -8.54
N PHE A 52 -14.73 -6.15 -9.25
CA PHE A 52 -14.12 -4.99 -9.91
C PHE A 52 -14.98 -4.48 -11.07
N LYS A 53 -15.66 -5.38 -11.79
CA LYS A 53 -16.63 -4.97 -12.80
C LYS A 53 -17.80 -4.20 -12.17
N ALA A 54 -18.37 -4.68 -11.08
CA ALA A 54 -19.45 -3.97 -10.38
C ALA A 54 -19.00 -2.59 -9.88
N LEU A 55 -17.75 -2.44 -9.40
CA LEU A 55 -17.17 -1.14 -9.04
C LEU A 55 -17.03 -0.22 -10.26
N ALA A 56 -16.53 -0.74 -11.39
CA ALA A 56 -16.39 0.02 -12.63
C ALA A 56 -17.74 0.54 -13.13
N ASP A 57 -18.79 -0.27 -13.05
CA ASP A 57 -20.17 0.06 -13.44
C ASP A 57 -20.79 1.19 -12.56
N GLN A 58 -20.21 1.49 -11.38
CA GLN A 58 -20.56 2.67 -10.57
C GLN A 58 -19.88 3.97 -11.04
N GLY A 59 -19.24 3.98 -12.19
CA GLY A 59 -18.56 5.16 -12.72
C GLY A 59 -17.12 5.28 -12.25
N GLY A 60 -16.37 4.17 -12.29
CA GLY A 60 -14.93 4.15 -12.04
C GLY A 60 -14.53 3.93 -10.59
N TRP A 61 -15.40 3.36 -9.76
CA TRP A 61 -15.08 3.06 -8.36
C TRP A 61 -13.98 2.00 -8.19
N ASP A 62 -13.68 1.24 -9.24
CA ASP A 62 -12.56 0.31 -9.33
C ASP A 62 -11.20 0.99 -9.35
N VAL A 63 -11.15 2.23 -9.82
CA VAL A 63 -9.93 3.06 -9.89
C VAL A 63 -10.14 4.43 -9.22
N PRO A 64 -10.47 4.44 -7.93
CA PRO A 64 -11.00 5.61 -7.25
C PRO A 64 -9.99 6.76 -7.10
N LYS A 65 -8.70 6.54 -7.48
CA LYS A 65 -7.60 7.53 -7.47
C LYS A 65 -7.24 8.06 -8.86
N TRP A 66 -7.85 7.51 -9.90
CA TRP A 66 -7.55 7.96 -11.25
C TRP A 66 -8.29 9.24 -11.58
N HIS A 67 -7.68 10.04 -12.46
CA HIS A 67 -8.36 11.22 -13.02
C HIS A 67 -9.54 10.77 -13.88
N LYS A 68 -10.60 11.59 -13.94
CA LYS A 68 -11.82 11.30 -14.73
C LYS A 68 -11.54 11.04 -16.20
N ASP A 69 -10.55 11.71 -16.77
CA ASP A 69 -10.16 11.53 -18.19
C ASP A 69 -9.64 10.12 -18.48
N PHE A 70 -9.26 9.37 -17.43
CA PHE A 70 -8.84 7.97 -17.50
C PHE A 70 -9.87 7.02 -16.88
N GLY A 71 -11.10 7.48 -16.70
CA GLY A 71 -12.22 6.67 -16.22
C GLY A 71 -12.30 6.51 -14.71
N GLY A 72 -11.58 7.32 -13.93
CA GLY A 72 -11.78 7.41 -12.48
C GLY A 72 -13.07 8.16 -12.12
N PRO A 73 -13.61 7.96 -10.91
CA PRO A 73 -14.75 8.72 -10.43
C PRO A 73 -14.30 10.15 -10.07
N ASP A 74 -15.12 11.13 -10.38
CA ASP A 74 -14.82 12.52 -10.03
C ASP A 74 -15.15 12.79 -8.54
N PHE A 75 -14.57 12.00 -7.65
CA PHE A 75 -14.81 12.12 -6.22
C PHE A 75 -14.25 13.42 -5.65
N THR A 76 -15.06 14.12 -4.87
CA THR A 76 -14.52 15.15 -3.98
C THR A 76 -13.58 14.48 -2.95
N PRO A 77 -12.67 15.23 -2.33
CA PRO A 77 -11.82 14.68 -1.26
C PRO A 77 -12.62 14.06 -0.12
N THR A 78 -13.77 14.66 0.25
CA THR A 78 -14.68 14.08 1.26
C THR A 78 -15.28 12.76 0.80
N GLN A 79 -15.77 12.68 -0.43
CA GLN A 79 -16.30 11.43 -0.99
C GLN A 79 -15.23 10.37 -1.09
N ARG A 80 -14.01 10.76 -1.45
CA ARG A 80 -12.86 9.85 -1.47
C ARG A 80 -12.58 9.27 -0.09
N TYR A 81 -12.52 10.11 0.94
CA TYR A 81 -12.35 9.67 2.32
C TYR A 81 -13.49 8.75 2.77
N ILE A 82 -14.74 9.10 2.47
CA ILE A 82 -15.90 8.28 2.78
C ILE A 82 -15.80 6.90 2.09
N PHE A 83 -15.41 6.89 0.82
CA PHE A 83 -15.26 5.65 0.05
C PHE A 83 -14.20 4.75 0.68
N ASP A 84 -13.00 5.27 0.93
CA ASP A 84 -11.90 4.52 1.55
C ASP A 84 -12.31 4.02 2.96
N LEU A 85 -13.02 4.85 3.75
CA LEU A 85 -13.53 4.49 5.07
C LEU A 85 -14.54 3.34 5.01
N GLU A 86 -15.54 3.41 4.13
CA GLU A 86 -16.58 2.37 4.04
C GLU A 86 -16.02 1.07 3.45
N MET A 87 -15.18 1.15 2.43
CA MET A 87 -14.47 0.00 1.86
C MET A 87 -13.55 -0.69 2.87
N GLY A 88 -12.95 0.05 3.79
CA GLY A 88 -12.08 -0.47 4.83
C GLY A 88 -12.80 -1.13 6.00
N LYS A 89 -14.13 -1.07 6.11
CA LYS A 89 -14.88 -1.63 7.25
C LYS A 89 -15.04 -3.15 7.23
N GLN A 90 -14.81 -3.76 6.09
CA GLN A 90 -14.87 -5.21 5.92
C GLN A 90 -13.89 -5.68 4.87
N PRO A 91 -13.50 -6.97 4.89
CA PRO A 91 -12.65 -7.53 3.86
C PRO A 91 -13.30 -7.40 2.48
N THR A 92 -12.57 -6.87 1.51
CA THR A 92 -12.95 -6.79 0.10
C THR A 92 -11.93 -7.52 -0.75
N PRO A 93 -12.28 -7.98 -1.96
CA PRO A 93 -11.31 -8.56 -2.88
C PRO A 93 -10.11 -7.65 -3.09
N PRO A 94 -8.87 -8.15 -2.90
CA PRO A 94 -7.68 -7.32 -2.93
C PRO A 94 -7.38 -6.84 -4.36
N GLN A 95 -7.02 -5.57 -4.48
CA GLN A 95 -6.43 -5.00 -5.69
C GLN A 95 -4.92 -4.94 -5.52
N LEU A 96 -4.17 -5.42 -6.53
CA LEU A 96 -2.71 -5.31 -6.50
C LEU A 96 -2.30 -3.85 -6.73
N PRO A 97 -1.55 -3.24 -5.79
CA PRO A 97 -1.35 -1.79 -5.78
C PRO A 97 -0.39 -1.30 -6.87
N PHE A 98 0.51 -2.17 -7.37
CA PHE A 98 1.62 -1.75 -8.22
C PHE A 98 1.18 -1.18 -9.57
N GLY A 99 0.20 -1.82 -10.22
CA GLY A 99 -0.37 -1.30 -11.47
C GLY A 99 -1.23 -0.06 -11.20
N VAL A 100 -2.35 -0.26 -10.51
CA VAL A 100 -3.42 0.74 -10.36
C VAL A 100 -3.00 1.94 -9.52
N GLY A 101 -2.31 1.68 -8.39
CA GLY A 101 -1.98 2.73 -7.42
C GLY A 101 -0.63 3.41 -7.64
N MET A 102 0.30 2.73 -8.33
CA MET A 102 1.68 3.21 -8.49
C MET A 102 2.04 3.55 -9.94
N LEU A 103 1.98 2.57 -10.85
CA LEU A 103 2.40 2.78 -12.25
C LEU A 103 1.41 3.65 -13.03
N ALA A 104 0.10 3.41 -12.90
CA ALA A 104 -0.89 4.13 -13.69
C ALA A 104 -0.80 5.66 -13.51
N PRO A 105 -0.66 6.24 -12.31
CA PRO A 105 -0.43 7.68 -12.14
C PRO A 105 0.82 8.18 -12.87
N ILE A 106 1.89 7.38 -12.93
CA ILE A 106 3.11 7.74 -13.68
C ILE A 106 2.83 7.75 -15.18
N LEU A 107 2.15 6.73 -15.70
CA LEU A 107 1.78 6.66 -17.12
C LEU A 107 0.83 7.79 -17.53
N MET A 108 -0.13 8.13 -16.68
CA MET A 108 -1.07 9.24 -16.94
C MET A 108 -0.37 10.59 -17.04
N ASN A 109 0.67 10.82 -16.23
CA ASN A 109 1.37 12.10 -16.18
C ASN A 109 2.57 12.19 -17.13
N TYR A 110 3.27 11.08 -17.38
CA TYR A 110 4.56 11.08 -18.08
C TYR A 110 4.65 10.06 -19.21
N GLY A 111 3.73 9.10 -19.28
CA GLY A 111 3.71 8.10 -20.35
C GLY A 111 3.27 8.68 -21.69
N SER A 112 3.78 8.13 -22.78
CA SER A 112 3.28 8.43 -24.11
C SER A 112 1.83 7.95 -24.29
N LYS A 113 1.11 8.52 -25.25
CA LYS A 113 -0.25 8.06 -25.57
C LYS A 113 -0.29 6.57 -25.90
N ALA A 114 0.71 6.06 -26.64
CA ALA A 114 0.85 4.65 -26.96
C ALA A 114 1.01 3.77 -25.72
N GLN A 115 1.79 4.21 -24.72
CA GLN A 115 1.93 3.52 -23.45
C GLN A 115 0.63 3.53 -22.63
N GLN A 116 -0.06 4.66 -22.59
CA GLN A 116 -1.35 4.80 -21.92
C GLN A 116 -2.37 3.84 -22.52
N ASP A 117 -2.51 3.82 -23.84
CA ASP A 117 -3.45 2.96 -24.57
C ASP A 117 -3.13 1.48 -24.43
N ARG A 118 -1.85 1.13 -24.36
CA ARG A 118 -1.38 -0.24 -24.19
C ARG A 118 -1.59 -0.78 -22.78
N PHE A 119 -1.25 -0.01 -21.76
CA PHE A 119 -1.10 -0.54 -20.41
C PHE A 119 -2.25 -0.18 -19.47
N LEU A 120 -2.88 1.01 -19.56
CA LEU A 120 -3.92 1.40 -18.61
C LEU A 120 -5.13 0.47 -18.61
N PRO A 121 -5.64 -0.03 -19.75
CA PRO A 121 -6.77 -0.98 -19.74
C PRO A 121 -6.44 -2.26 -18.97
N SER A 122 -5.29 -2.88 -19.25
CA SER A 122 -4.87 -4.14 -18.62
C SER A 122 -4.44 -3.98 -17.14
N ILE A 123 -4.01 -2.78 -16.75
CA ILE A 123 -3.80 -2.43 -15.34
C ILE A 123 -5.14 -2.34 -14.61
N ARG A 124 -6.15 -1.75 -15.24
CA ARG A 124 -7.47 -1.53 -14.66
C ARG A 124 -8.23 -2.83 -14.43
N ASP A 125 -8.28 -3.69 -15.44
CA ASP A 125 -8.98 -4.98 -15.35
C ASP A 125 -8.19 -6.05 -14.59
N GLY A 126 -6.92 -5.77 -14.26
CA GLY A 126 -6.04 -6.66 -13.53
C GLY A 126 -5.57 -7.88 -14.33
N SER A 127 -5.71 -7.88 -15.65
CA SER A 127 -5.19 -8.93 -16.53
C SER A 127 -3.66 -8.93 -16.60
N VAL A 128 -3.02 -7.80 -16.34
CA VAL A 128 -1.56 -7.65 -16.27
C VAL A 128 -1.12 -7.26 -14.87
N ASN A 129 -0.35 -8.13 -14.22
CA ASN A 129 0.24 -7.86 -12.91
C ASN A 129 1.60 -7.16 -13.07
N TRP A 130 1.85 -6.21 -12.20
CA TRP A 130 3.08 -5.41 -12.15
C TRP A 130 3.80 -5.58 -10.85
N CYS A 131 5.13 -5.43 -10.87
CA CYS A 131 5.95 -5.28 -9.68
C CYS A 131 6.88 -4.07 -9.81
N GLN A 132 7.50 -3.67 -8.68
CA GLN A 132 8.34 -2.49 -8.56
C GLN A 132 9.80 -2.89 -8.44
N GLY A 133 10.66 -2.42 -9.35
CA GLY A 133 12.10 -2.64 -9.36
C GLY A 133 12.88 -1.38 -8.94
N TYR A 134 12.83 -1.04 -7.63
CA TYR A 134 13.52 0.14 -7.11
C TYR A 134 14.77 -0.27 -6.32
N SER A 135 14.60 -0.89 -5.17
CA SER A 135 15.68 -1.22 -4.25
C SER A 135 16.69 -2.21 -4.84
N GLU A 136 17.94 -2.04 -4.44
CA GLU A 136 19.06 -2.95 -4.74
C GLU A 136 19.75 -3.33 -3.43
N PRO A 137 20.60 -4.38 -3.40
CA PRO A 137 21.34 -4.76 -2.21
C PRO A 137 22.14 -3.60 -1.57
N GLY A 138 22.65 -2.68 -2.39
CA GLY A 138 23.39 -1.49 -1.95
C GLY A 138 22.62 -0.17 -2.03
N ALA A 139 21.31 -0.17 -2.38
CA ALA A 139 20.53 1.04 -2.60
C ALA A 139 19.07 0.84 -2.12
N GLY A 140 18.86 0.99 -0.83
CA GLY A 140 17.55 0.99 -0.18
C GLY A 140 17.12 2.40 0.19
N SER A 141 17.47 2.88 1.40
CA SER A 141 17.19 4.26 1.84
C SER A 141 17.94 5.29 0.98
N ASP A 142 19.18 5.00 0.56
CA ASP A 142 19.91 5.78 -0.46
C ASP A 142 19.60 5.23 -1.87
N LEU A 143 18.33 5.30 -2.26
CA LEU A 143 17.86 4.78 -3.54
C LEU A 143 18.56 5.41 -4.74
N ALA A 144 18.95 6.68 -4.65
CA ALA A 144 19.68 7.37 -5.73
C ALA A 144 21.04 6.74 -6.04
N ASN A 145 21.57 5.87 -5.17
CA ASN A 145 22.82 5.13 -5.39
C ASN A 145 22.63 3.80 -6.16
N LEU A 146 21.50 3.61 -6.83
CA LEU A 146 21.22 2.42 -7.63
C LEU A 146 22.23 2.24 -8.77
N LYS A 147 22.51 0.96 -9.10
CA LYS A 147 23.57 0.54 -10.04
C LYS A 147 23.06 -0.32 -11.19
N THR A 148 21.81 -0.81 -11.16
CA THR A 148 21.23 -1.52 -12.31
C THR A 148 21.37 -0.65 -13.54
N LYS A 149 22.20 -1.07 -14.50
CA LYS A 149 22.64 -0.28 -15.66
C LYS A 149 21.68 -0.52 -16.82
N ALA A 150 21.44 0.53 -17.61
CA ALA A 150 20.73 0.45 -18.89
C ALA A 150 21.54 1.23 -19.94
N GLU A 151 22.15 0.53 -20.87
CA GLU A 151 22.96 1.10 -21.94
C GLU A 151 22.16 1.17 -23.23
N LEU A 152 22.05 2.36 -23.80
CA LEU A 152 21.38 2.54 -25.09
C LEU A 152 22.20 1.87 -26.20
N SER A 153 21.54 1.05 -27.01
CA SER A 153 22.16 0.40 -28.18
C SER A 153 22.67 1.45 -29.21
N ALA A 154 23.67 1.08 -30.00
CA ALA A 154 24.27 1.99 -30.97
C ALA A 154 23.30 2.52 -32.04
N ASP A 155 22.25 1.76 -32.35
CA ASP A 155 21.18 2.15 -33.27
C ASP A 155 20.03 2.92 -32.57
N GLY A 156 20.11 3.09 -31.23
CA GLY A 156 19.09 3.78 -30.45
C GLY A 156 17.78 3.05 -30.30
N GLY A 157 17.69 1.75 -30.65
CA GLY A 157 16.45 1.00 -30.68
C GLY A 157 16.04 0.38 -29.34
N TYR A 158 17.00 0.08 -28.46
CA TYR A 158 16.75 -0.56 -27.16
C TYR A 158 17.80 -0.21 -26.11
N TYR A 159 17.46 -0.43 -24.85
CA TYR A 159 18.41 -0.45 -23.74
C TYR A 159 18.82 -1.88 -23.42
N LEU A 160 20.11 -2.12 -23.20
CA LEU A 160 20.63 -3.36 -22.64
C LEU A 160 20.71 -3.21 -21.12
N VAL A 161 19.89 -3.97 -20.40
CA VAL A 161 19.76 -3.85 -18.95
C VAL A 161 20.49 -4.97 -18.24
N ASN A 162 21.35 -4.57 -17.29
CA ASN A 162 22.14 -5.47 -16.45
C ASN A 162 22.11 -5.01 -14.99
N GLY A 163 21.90 -5.93 -14.05
CA GLY A 163 21.91 -5.62 -12.63
C GLY A 163 21.00 -6.50 -11.80
N GLN A 164 20.69 -6.02 -10.58
CA GLN A 164 19.90 -6.76 -9.62
C GLN A 164 18.97 -5.81 -8.85
N LYS A 165 17.72 -6.23 -8.69
CA LYS A 165 16.76 -5.63 -7.74
C LYS A 165 16.48 -6.58 -6.58
N THR A 166 16.14 -6.03 -5.43
CA THR A 166 15.81 -6.82 -4.23
C THR A 166 14.54 -6.30 -3.56
N TRP A 167 13.93 -7.13 -2.71
CA TRP A 167 12.66 -6.83 -2.04
C TRP A 167 11.51 -6.58 -3.00
N THR A 168 11.58 -7.14 -4.21
CA THR A 168 10.58 -6.94 -5.26
C THR A 168 9.34 -7.76 -4.92
N THR A 169 8.31 -7.09 -4.42
CA THR A 169 7.07 -7.73 -3.99
C THR A 169 6.31 -8.27 -5.21
N LEU A 170 5.86 -9.55 -5.10
CA LEU A 170 5.06 -10.25 -6.11
C LEU A 170 5.74 -10.41 -7.48
N ALA A 171 7.06 -10.31 -7.59
CA ALA A 171 7.77 -10.52 -8.86
C ALA A 171 7.50 -11.92 -9.45
N GLN A 172 7.25 -12.93 -8.62
CA GLN A 172 6.96 -14.31 -9.04
C GLN A 172 5.63 -14.47 -9.81
N ILE A 173 4.75 -13.49 -9.78
CA ILE A 173 3.47 -13.49 -10.50
C ILE A 173 3.31 -12.25 -11.40
N ALA A 174 4.32 -11.40 -11.47
CA ALA A 174 4.28 -10.19 -12.28
C ALA A 174 4.56 -10.50 -13.75
N HIS A 175 3.83 -9.86 -14.64
CA HIS A 175 4.09 -9.90 -16.09
C HIS A 175 5.09 -8.81 -16.50
N TRP A 176 5.12 -7.71 -15.75
CA TRP A 176 5.96 -6.56 -16.00
C TRP A 176 6.54 -5.99 -14.71
N ILE A 177 7.73 -5.41 -14.81
CA ILE A 177 8.34 -4.63 -13.75
C ILE A 177 8.57 -3.18 -14.22
N PHE A 178 8.12 -2.20 -13.42
CA PHE A 178 8.57 -0.83 -13.61
C PHE A 178 9.83 -0.59 -12.80
N CYS A 179 10.90 -0.23 -13.48
CA CYS A 179 12.25 -0.30 -12.96
C CYS A 179 12.98 1.03 -13.07
N LEU A 180 13.67 1.44 -11.99
CA LEU A 180 14.65 2.51 -12.03
C LEU A 180 16.00 1.94 -12.42
N THR A 181 16.59 2.50 -13.48
CA THR A 181 17.88 2.06 -14.02
C THR A 181 18.84 3.24 -14.18
N ARG A 182 20.13 2.97 -14.18
CA ARG A 182 21.20 3.94 -14.39
C ARG A 182 21.56 4.01 -15.87
N THR A 183 21.24 5.12 -16.53
CA THR A 183 21.63 5.39 -17.93
C THR A 183 22.84 6.30 -18.04
N SER A 184 23.10 7.18 -17.05
CA SER A 184 24.32 7.98 -16.95
C SER A 184 24.77 8.07 -15.49
N SER A 185 26.08 8.28 -15.29
CA SER A 185 26.70 8.57 -13.99
C SER A 185 27.27 9.98 -13.94
N ASP A 186 26.95 10.81 -14.92
CA ASP A 186 27.37 12.21 -14.96
C ASP A 186 26.47 13.04 -14.03
N GLY A 187 27.07 13.97 -13.29
CA GLY A 187 26.33 14.87 -12.39
C GLY A 187 25.94 14.28 -11.04
N ALA A 188 24.82 14.73 -10.49
CA ALA A 188 24.34 14.29 -9.18
C ALA A 188 23.77 12.87 -9.23
N LYS A 189 23.80 12.13 -8.10
CA LYS A 189 23.27 10.76 -8.00
C LYS A 189 21.85 10.58 -8.55
N GLN A 190 21.02 11.60 -8.44
CA GLN A 190 19.64 11.62 -8.89
C GLN A 190 19.50 11.81 -10.41
N GLU A 191 20.53 12.38 -11.04
CA GLU A 191 20.59 12.53 -12.49
C GLU A 191 21.00 11.21 -13.13
N GLY A 192 20.65 11.00 -14.40
CA GLY A 192 20.96 9.76 -15.11
C GLY A 192 20.19 8.51 -14.60
N ILE A 193 19.14 8.67 -13.82
CA ILE A 193 18.20 7.61 -13.49
C ILE A 193 17.04 7.65 -14.48
N THR A 194 16.77 6.51 -15.13
CA THR A 194 15.73 6.37 -16.15
C THR A 194 14.66 5.35 -15.70
N PHE A 195 13.42 5.59 -16.05
CA PHE A 195 12.28 4.76 -15.71
C PHE A 195 11.90 3.85 -16.90
N LEU A 196 12.09 2.54 -16.74
CA LEU A 196 11.85 1.54 -17.79
C LEU A 196 10.73 0.58 -17.40
N LEU A 197 9.94 0.16 -18.39
CA LEU A 197 8.98 -0.93 -18.30
C LEU A 197 9.61 -2.18 -18.93
N ILE A 198 9.86 -3.19 -18.11
CA ILE A 198 10.59 -4.40 -18.52
C ILE A 198 9.64 -5.60 -18.43
N PRO A 199 9.48 -6.41 -19.50
CA PRO A 199 8.72 -7.66 -19.43
C PRO A 199 9.45 -8.66 -18.53
N MET A 200 8.70 -9.40 -17.72
CA MET A 200 9.25 -10.38 -16.77
C MET A 200 9.46 -11.76 -17.40
N ASP A 201 8.98 -11.98 -18.62
CA ASP A 201 9.13 -13.22 -19.39
C ASP A 201 10.36 -13.21 -20.33
N ASP A 202 11.16 -12.13 -20.29
CA ASP A 202 12.43 -12.09 -21.03
C ASP A 202 13.39 -13.15 -20.45
N PRO A 203 14.07 -13.96 -21.28
CA PRO A 203 14.98 -15.02 -20.83
C PRO A 203 16.17 -14.50 -20.00
N GLY A 204 16.50 -13.23 -20.07
CA GLY A 204 17.52 -12.58 -19.25
C GLY A 204 17.02 -12.16 -17.85
N VAL A 205 15.73 -12.34 -17.53
CA VAL A 205 15.14 -12.02 -16.24
C VAL A 205 15.07 -13.28 -15.37
N GLU A 206 15.74 -13.28 -14.22
CA GLU A 206 15.65 -14.36 -13.24
C GLU A 206 15.04 -13.84 -11.94
N VAL A 207 14.01 -14.53 -11.43
CA VAL A 207 13.33 -14.22 -10.16
C VAL A 207 13.69 -15.26 -9.12
N ARG A 208 14.27 -14.83 -7.98
CA ARG A 208 14.62 -15.71 -6.86
C ARG A 208 13.81 -15.33 -5.62
N PRO A 209 13.24 -16.33 -4.91
CA PRO A 209 12.43 -16.08 -3.73
C PRO A 209 13.26 -15.59 -2.55
N ILE A 210 12.71 -14.65 -1.78
CA ILE A 210 13.18 -14.30 -0.44
C ILE A 210 12.11 -14.78 0.55
N ILE A 211 12.48 -15.72 1.41
CA ILE A 211 11.61 -16.15 2.51
C ILE A 211 11.78 -15.17 3.66
N THR A 212 10.71 -14.45 3.99
CA THR A 212 10.75 -13.42 5.03
C THR A 212 10.73 -13.99 6.43
N LEU A 213 11.00 -13.14 7.44
CA LEU A 213 10.93 -13.52 8.85
C LEU A 213 9.56 -14.09 9.23
N GLY A 214 8.49 -13.67 8.59
CA GLY A 214 7.14 -14.22 8.76
C GLY A 214 6.90 -15.57 8.07
N GLY A 215 7.91 -16.16 7.42
CA GLY A 215 7.81 -17.43 6.72
C GLY A 215 7.13 -17.35 5.34
N SER A 216 6.77 -16.16 4.88
CA SER A 216 6.09 -15.97 3.59
C SER A 216 7.06 -15.73 2.43
N HIS A 217 6.68 -16.20 1.24
CA HIS A 217 7.31 -15.83 -0.02
C HIS A 217 6.46 -14.73 -0.70
N SER A 218 6.72 -13.48 -0.36
CA SER A 218 6.03 -12.33 -0.95
C SER A 218 6.96 -11.36 -1.65
N VAL A 219 8.26 -11.45 -1.40
CA VAL A 219 9.30 -10.60 -1.98
C VAL A 219 10.39 -11.44 -2.63
N ASN A 220 11.11 -10.84 -3.58
CA ASN A 220 12.07 -11.54 -4.42
C ASN A 220 13.30 -10.69 -4.68
N GLU A 221 14.37 -11.37 -5.08
CA GLU A 221 15.45 -10.79 -5.88
C GLU A 221 15.09 -10.96 -7.36
N VAL A 222 15.42 -9.94 -8.17
CA VAL A 222 15.24 -9.97 -9.63
C VAL A 222 16.56 -9.62 -10.27
N TYR A 223 17.08 -10.52 -11.09
CA TYR A 223 18.33 -10.34 -11.81
C TYR A 223 18.05 -10.05 -13.28
N PHE A 224 18.83 -9.16 -13.87
CA PHE A 224 18.79 -8.82 -15.28
C PHE A 224 20.16 -9.11 -15.88
N THR A 225 20.19 -9.95 -16.91
CA THR A 225 21.39 -10.30 -17.67
C THR A 225 21.12 -10.07 -19.15
N ASP A 226 21.69 -9.02 -19.71
CA ASP A 226 21.57 -8.63 -21.11
C ASP A 226 20.13 -8.51 -21.61
N VAL A 227 19.21 -8.04 -20.74
CA VAL A 227 17.80 -7.87 -21.08
C VAL A 227 17.64 -6.69 -22.05
N LYS A 228 17.03 -6.97 -23.21
CA LYS A 228 16.78 -5.96 -24.25
C LYS A 228 15.43 -5.29 -24.04
N VAL A 229 15.45 -4.03 -23.64
CA VAL A 229 14.26 -3.23 -23.38
C VAL A 229 14.08 -2.20 -24.50
N PRO A 230 13.04 -2.30 -25.35
CA PRO A 230 12.78 -1.33 -26.40
C PRO A 230 12.68 0.11 -25.89
N VAL A 231 13.15 1.09 -26.64
CA VAL A 231 13.14 2.51 -26.22
C VAL A 231 11.72 3.01 -25.98
N GLU A 232 10.71 2.50 -26.67
CA GLU A 232 9.31 2.81 -26.45
C GLU A 232 8.78 2.37 -25.06
N ASN A 233 9.50 1.50 -24.36
CA ASN A 233 9.19 1.11 -22.95
C ASN A 233 9.84 2.07 -21.93
N ARG A 234 10.55 3.11 -22.35
CA ARG A 234 10.98 4.20 -21.48
C ARG A 234 9.79 5.12 -21.18
N VAL A 235 9.52 5.37 -19.92
CA VAL A 235 8.49 6.33 -19.51
C VAL A 235 9.14 7.72 -19.40
N GLY A 236 8.60 8.67 -20.13
CA GLY A 236 9.07 10.04 -20.17
C GLY A 236 10.47 10.20 -20.75
N GLU A 237 11.23 11.15 -20.23
CA GLU A 237 12.57 11.50 -20.69
C GLU A 237 13.65 10.65 -20.01
N GLU A 238 14.72 10.34 -20.75
CA GLU A 238 15.92 9.72 -20.19
C GLU A 238 16.55 10.62 -19.12
N GLY A 239 17.01 9.99 -18.04
CA GLY A 239 17.62 10.70 -16.91
C GLY A 239 16.63 11.39 -15.97
N LYS A 240 15.30 11.35 -16.23
CA LYS A 240 14.26 11.98 -15.39
C LYS A 240 13.51 11.01 -14.46
N GLY A 241 13.88 9.74 -14.45
CA GLY A 241 13.24 8.71 -13.64
C GLY A 241 13.17 9.02 -12.15
N TRP A 242 14.14 9.75 -11.61
CA TRP A 242 14.11 10.20 -10.21
C TRP A 242 12.93 11.14 -9.91
N THR A 243 12.62 12.04 -10.82
CA THR A 243 11.49 12.96 -10.70
C THR A 243 10.17 12.17 -10.66
N TYR A 244 10.03 11.17 -11.54
CA TYR A 244 8.84 10.32 -11.59
C TYR A 244 8.70 9.47 -10.33
N ALA A 245 9.82 8.89 -9.85
CA ALA A 245 9.87 8.13 -8.61
C ALA A 245 9.48 8.97 -7.38
N LYS A 246 9.95 10.23 -7.28
CA LYS A 246 9.55 11.14 -6.17
C LYS A 246 8.06 11.40 -6.15
N GLY A 247 7.45 11.63 -7.31
CA GLY A 247 6.00 11.82 -7.44
C GLY A 247 5.23 10.61 -6.92
N LEU A 248 5.65 9.41 -7.32
CA LEU A 248 5.05 8.15 -6.85
C LEU A 248 5.20 7.97 -5.33
N LEU A 249 6.41 8.15 -4.78
CA LEU A 249 6.69 7.99 -3.36
C LEU A 249 5.91 8.99 -2.49
N ALA A 250 5.58 10.18 -2.98
CA ALA A 250 4.75 11.14 -2.27
C ALA A 250 3.29 10.65 -2.13
N HIS A 251 2.74 10.07 -3.20
CA HIS A 251 1.40 9.48 -3.19
C HIS A 251 1.32 8.16 -2.39
N GLU A 252 2.38 7.35 -2.39
CA GLU A 252 2.46 6.10 -1.65
C GLU A 252 2.37 6.31 -0.15
N ARG A 253 3.03 7.35 0.39
CA ARG A 253 3.12 7.61 1.84
C ARG A 253 1.76 7.79 2.51
N SER A 254 0.80 8.44 1.87
CA SER A 254 -0.56 8.57 2.40
C SER A 254 -1.28 7.21 2.50
N GLY A 255 -1.08 6.32 1.54
CA GLY A 255 -1.61 4.96 1.57
C GLY A 255 -0.96 4.05 2.61
N LEU A 256 0.34 4.25 2.90
CA LEU A 256 1.09 3.46 3.89
C LEU A 256 0.68 3.75 5.36
N ALA A 257 0.02 4.87 5.63
CA ALA A 257 -0.56 5.13 6.95
C ALA A 257 -1.54 4.02 7.37
N GLY A 258 -2.28 3.46 6.40
CA GLY A 258 -3.11 2.26 6.58
C GLY A 258 -4.14 2.40 7.69
N ILE A 259 -4.72 3.60 7.87
CA ILE A 259 -5.59 3.93 9.01
C ILE A 259 -6.77 2.96 9.07
N GLN A 260 -7.44 2.72 7.94
CA GLN A 260 -8.62 1.84 7.91
C GLN A 260 -8.26 0.39 8.27
N ASN A 261 -7.13 -0.11 7.77
CA ASN A 261 -6.63 -1.43 8.13
C ASN A 261 -6.28 -1.51 9.63
N SER A 262 -5.76 -0.42 10.20
CA SER A 262 -5.45 -0.32 11.63
C SER A 262 -6.72 -0.30 12.48
N VAL A 263 -7.76 0.43 12.07
CA VAL A 263 -9.08 0.39 12.73
C VAL A 263 -9.63 -1.03 12.76
N MET A 264 -9.65 -1.72 11.59
CA MET A 264 -10.11 -3.11 11.51
C MET A 264 -9.26 -4.07 12.34
N GLY A 265 -7.94 -3.89 12.29
CA GLY A 265 -6.99 -4.71 13.04
C GLY A 265 -7.17 -4.56 14.56
N LEU A 266 -7.41 -3.34 15.04
CA LEU A 266 -7.66 -3.05 16.46
C LEU A 266 -9.00 -3.63 16.90
N GLU A 267 -10.06 -3.50 16.11
CA GLU A 267 -11.34 -4.13 16.38
C GLU A 267 -11.25 -5.67 16.38
N LYS A 268 -10.44 -6.25 15.49
CA LYS A 268 -10.13 -7.68 15.50
C LYS A 268 -9.44 -8.07 16.81
N ALA A 269 -8.43 -7.33 17.26
CA ALA A 269 -7.71 -7.59 18.50
C ALA A 269 -8.65 -7.55 19.72
N LYS A 270 -9.55 -6.57 19.77
CA LYS A 270 -10.59 -6.47 20.83
C LYS A 270 -11.53 -7.68 20.83
N ARG A 271 -12.03 -8.08 19.64
CA ARG A 271 -12.88 -9.28 19.52
C ARG A 271 -12.14 -10.57 19.92
N ASN A 272 -10.86 -10.68 19.57
CA ASN A 272 -10.06 -11.83 19.96
C ASN A 272 -9.84 -11.87 21.47
N ALA A 273 -9.49 -10.74 22.08
CA ALA A 273 -9.31 -10.62 23.53
C ALA A 273 -10.59 -10.93 24.34
N GLN A 274 -11.78 -10.65 23.78
CA GLN A 274 -13.06 -11.04 24.40
C GLN A 274 -13.30 -12.55 24.43
N LYS A 275 -12.65 -13.31 23.53
CA LYS A 275 -12.75 -14.79 23.51
C LYS A 275 -11.80 -15.47 24.49
N VAL A 276 -10.79 -14.77 25.00
CA VAL A 276 -9.78 -15.29 25.91
C VAL A 276 -10.24 -15.12 27.35
N ARG A 277 -10.49 -16.21 28.05
CA ARG A 277 -10.92 -16.20 29.46
C ARG A 277 -9.74 -15.96 30.41
N VAL A 278 -9.94 -15.03 31.34
CA VAL A 278 -8.94 -14.71 32.39
C VAL A 278 -9.72 -14.54 33.71
N GLY A 279 -9.55 -15.48 34.63
CA GLY A 279 -10.34 -15.50 35.86
C GLY A 279 -11.85 -15.53 35.58
N THR A 280 -12.59 -14.57 36.15
CA THR A 280 -14.04 -14.44 35.94
C THR A 280 -14.41 -13.59 34.72
N GLY A 281 -13.43 -12.92 34.10
CA GLY A 281 -13.62 -12.04 32.93
C GLY A 281 -12.94 -12.54 31.67
N THR A 282 -12.55 -11.59 30.84
CA THR A 282 -11.81 -11.83 29.59
C THR A 282 -10.49 -11.05 29.58
N LEU A 283 -9.60 -11.34 28.64
CA LEU A 283 -8.35 -10.58 28.45
C LEU A 283 -8.63 -9.08 28.24
N LEU A 284 -9.72 -8.73 27.54
CA LEU A 284 -10.10 -7.34 27.32
C LEU A 284 -10.46 -6.59 28.61
N ASP A 285 -10.86 -7.30 29.66
CA ASP A 285 -11.24 -6.72 30.96
C ASP A 285 -10.00 -6.43 31.82
N LEU A 286 -8.85 -7.03 31.53
CA LEU A 286 -7.61 -6.76 32.24
C LEU A 286 -7.17 -5.30 32.05
N PRO A 287 -6.91 -4.54 33.14
CA PRO A 287 -6.49 -3.15 33.06
C PRO A 287 -5.28 -2.92 32.15
N SER A 288 -4.30 -3.83 32.17
CA SER A 288 -3.09 -3.74 31.35
C SER A 288 -3.41 -3.83 29.85
N PHE A 289 -4.23 -4.78 29.42
CA PHE A 289 -4.64 -4.93 28.02
C PHE A 289 -5.55 -3.78 27.58
N LYS A 290 -6.55 -3.46 28.39
CA LYS A 290 -7.50 -2.38 28.15
C LYS A 290 -6.80 -1.02 27.98
N ASN A 291 -5.77 -0.75 28.77
CA ASN A 291 -4.98 0.48 28.64
C ASN A 291 -4.22 0.53 27.29
N LYS A 292 -3.60 -0.57 26.87
CA LYS A 292 -2.93 -0.65 25.55
C LYS A 292 -3.91 -0.36 24.40
N VAL A 293 -5.12 -0.93 24.47
CA VAL A 293 -6.19 -0.65 23.49
C VAL A 293 -6.56 0.82 23.51
N GLY A 294 -6.81 1.41 24.68
CA GLY A 294 -7.20 2.82 24.80
C GLY A 294 -6.16 3.80 24.27
N VAL A 295 -4.88 3.53 24.51
CA VAL A 295 -3.78 4.33 23.94
C VAL A 295 -3.77 4.24 22.40
N LEU A 296 -3.92 3.05 21.84
CA LEU A 296 -3.97 2.86 20.38
C LEU A 296 -5.20 3.53 19.76
N GLU A 297 -6.37 3.47 20.41
CA GLU A 297 -7.57 4.18 19.94
C GLU A 297 -7.33 5.69 19.88
N ALA A 298 -6.70 6.27 20.91
CA ALA A 298 -6.39 7.70 20.94
C ALA A 298 -5.37 8.10 19.85
N GLU A 299 -4.28 7.34 19.70
CA GLU A 299 -3.27 7.61 18.68
C GLU A 299 -3.85 7.44 17.25
N LEU A 300 -4.68 6.43 17.02
CA LEU A 300 -5.32 6.19 15.73
C LEU A 300 -6.30 7.30 15.37
N LEU A 301 -7.07 7.79 16.32
CA LEU A 301 -7.94 8.95 16.14
C LEU A 301 -7.14 10.21 15.78
N ALA A 302 -6.03 10.48 16.47
CA ALA A 302 -5.15 11.61 16.17
C ALA A 302 -4.54 11.50 14.77
N LEU A 303 -4.17 10.28 14.34
CA LEU A 303 -3.65 10.01 13.02
C LEU A 303 -4.71 10.25 11.93
N GLU A 304 -5.94 9.82 12.16
CA GLU A 304 -7.09 10.06 11.26
C GLU A 304 -7.35 11.55 11.06
N PHE A 305 -7.31 12.37 12.11
CA PHE A 305 -7.40 13.83 12.00
C PHE A 305 -6.23 14.43 11.20
N THR A 306 -5.03 13.88 11.35
CA THR A 306 -3.86 14.34 10.60
C THR A 306 -4.02 14.04 9.11
N GLU A 307 -4.56 12.86 8.74
CA GLU A 307 -4.87 12.51 7.36
C GLU A 307 -5.92 13.46 6.77
N LEU A 308 -7.01 13.70 7.49
CA LEU A 308 -8.08 14.61 7.05
C LEU A 308 -7.57 16.04 6.82
N ARG A 309 -6.68 16.55 7.66
CA ARG A 309 -6.03 17.85 7.44
C ARG A 309 -5.17 17.86 6.18
N THR A 310 -4.45 16.78 5.90
CA THR A 310 -3.65 16.63 4.68
C THR A 310 -4.56 16.60 3.45
N LEU A 311 -5.65 15.84 3.50
CA LEU A 311 -6.64 15.78 2.42
C LEU A 311 -7.32 17.15 2.18
N ALA A 312 -7.66 17.88 3.24
CA ALA A 312 -8.24 19.23 3.12
C ALA A 312 -7.28 20.21 2.44
N ARG A 313 -5.96 20.14 2.74
CA ARG A 313 -4.94 20.94 2.07
C ARG A 313 -4.86 20.62 0.57
N VAL A 314 -4.82 19.33 0.22
CA VAL A 314 -4.80 18.89 -1.19
C VAL A 314 -6.07 19.32 -1.91
N ALA A 315 -7.23 19.24 -1.25
CA ALA A 315 -8.50 19.72 -1.79
C ALA A 315 -8.49 21.23 -2.11
N ALA A 316 -7.77 22.01 -1.32
CA ALA A 316 -7.59 23.45 -1.54
C ALA A 316 -6.51 23.77 -2.60
N GLY A 317 -6.02 22.77 -3.34
CA GLY A 317 -4.99 22.92 -4.38
C GLY A 317 -3.55 22.98 -3.87
N GLY A 318 -3.32 22.63 -2.60
CA GLY A 318 -1.97 22.54 -2.02
C GLY A 318 -1.36 21.14 -2.16
N ASP A 319 -0.05 21.05 -1.91
CA ASP A 319 0.64 19.76 -1.82
C ASP A 319 0.37 19.05 -0.48
N PRO A 320 0.46 17.71 -0.40
CA PRO A 320 0.35 16.95 0.85
C PRO A 320 1.26 17.44 1.97
N GLY A 321 2.37 18.07 1.60
CA GLY A 321 3.38 18.58 2.52
C GLY A 321 4.26 17.49 3.15
N PRO A 322 5.33 17.90 3.83
CA PRO A 322 6.23 16.96 4.51
C PRO A 322 5.56 16.29 5.72
N GLU A 323 4.43 16.81 6.20
CA GLU A 323 3.60 16.20 7.25
C GLU A 323 3.07 14.82 6.86
N SER A 324 3.01 14.49 5.56
CA SER A 324 2.72 13.13 5.08
C SER A 324 3.69 12.08 5.64
N SER A 325 4.92 12.49 5.98
CA SER A 325 5.89 11.64 6.68
C SER A 325 5.45 11.26 8.11
N ILE A 326 4.67 12.12 8.78
CA ILE A 326 4.07 11.82 10.10
C ILE A 326 3.05 10.68 9.94
N LEU A 327 2.23 10.73 8.89
CA LEU A 327 1.23 9.69 8.61
C LEU A 327 1.90 8.32 8.46
N LYS A 328 2.96 8.23 7.65
CA LYS A 328 3.71 6.97 7.47
C LYS A 328 4.37 6.52 8.77
N LEU A 329 5.07 7.40 9.46
CA LEU A 329 5.80 7.07 10.69
C LEU A 329 4.85 6.53 11.76
N LYS A 330 3.83 7.30 12.13
CA LYS A 330 2.88 6.92 13.18
C LYS A 330 1.96 5.77 12.77
N GLY A 331 1.51 5.75 11.50
CA GLY A 331 0.68 4.67 10.99
C GLY A 331 1.37 3.30 11.10
N THR A 332 2.64 3.22 10.70
CA THR A 332 3.38 1.95 10.77
C THR A 332 3.72 1.51 12.20
N GLU A 333 3.97 2.45 13.12
CA GLU A 333 4.13 2.15 14.55
C GLU A 333 2.82 1.57 15.14
N ILE A 334 1.67 2.17 14.82
CA ILE A 334 0.35 1.69 15.24
C ILE A 334 0.07 0.30 14.68
N GLN A 335 0.34 0.07 13.38
CA GLN A 335 0.19 -1.24 12.74
C GLN A 335 0.97 -2.33 13.49
N GLN A 336 2.22 -2.07 13.84
CA GLN A 336 3.05 -3.02 14.59
C GLN A 336 2.45 -3.33 15.96
N ARG A 337 2.05 -2.32 16.73
CA ARG A 337 1.45 -2.48 18.06
C ARG A 337 0.11 -3.23 18.02
N ILE A 338 -0.66 -3.09 16.95
CA ILE A 338 -1.88 -3.88 16.74
C ILE A 338 -1.54 -5.37 16.55
N THR A 339 -0.47 -5.68 15.81
CA THR A 339 -0.02 -7.07 15.69
C THR A 339 0.44 -7.65 17.01
N GLU A 340 1.05 -6.85 17.89
CA GLU A 340 1.43 -7.22 19.26
C GLU A 340 0.20 -7.56 20.12
N LEU A 341 -0.88 -6.76 20.06
CA LEU A 341 -2.12 -7.08 20.76
C LEU A 341 -2.74 -8.40 20.28
N ASN A 342 -2.72 -8.67 18.98
CA ASN A 342 -3.22 -9.94 18.45
C ASN A 342 -2.35 -11.11 18.89
N LEU A 343 -1.02 -10.94 18.96
CA LEU A 343 -0.10 -11.95 19.46
C LEU A 343 -0.34 -12.22 20.96
N GLU A 344 -0.53 -11.18 21.76
CA GLU A 344 -0.85 -11.29 23.19
C GLU A 344 -2.20 -12.02 23.39
N ALA A 345 -3.21 -11.73 22.57
CA ALA A 345 -4.48 -12.43 22.61
C ALA A 345 -4.38 -13.91 22.20
N ALA A 346 -3.49 -14.25 21.26
CA ALA A 346 -3.22 -15.63 20.87
C ALA A 346 -2.53 -16.44 21.99
N GLY A 347 -1.71 -15.76 22.82
CA GLY A 347 -1.02 -16.38 23.96
C GLY A 347 -0.17 -17.57 23.52
N VAL A 348 -0.32 -18.72 24.20
CA VAL A 348 0.44 -19.96 23.91
C VAL A 348 0.14 -20.52 22.52
N PHE A 349 -1.03 -20.23 21.97
CA PHE A 349 -1.42 -20.66 20.63
C PHE A 349 -0.75 -19.85 19.51
N ALA A 350 0.05 -18.85 19.85
CA ALA A 350 0.91 -18.16 18.89
C ALA A 350 2.21 -18.93 18.56
N ALA A 351 2.62 -19.88 19.41
CA ALA A 351 3.86 -20.64 19.25
C ALA A 351 3.90 -21.55 18.01
N PRO A 352 2.82 -22.26 17.62
CA PRO A 352 2.82 -23.09 16.42
C PRO A 352 2.94 -22.28 15.15
N TRP A 353 3.68 -22.82 14.17
CA TRP A 353 4.02 -22.14 12.93
C TRP A 353 3.38 -22.81 11.71
N GLY A 354 2.79 -22.04 10.83
CA GLY A 354 2.31 -22.54 9.54
C GLY A 354 1.16 -23.52 9.64
N ALA A 355 1.24 -24.62 8.87
CA ALA A 355 0.19 -25.62 8.76
C ALA A 355 -0.01 -26.46 10.04
N GLU A 356 0.93 -26.42 10.96
CA GLU A 356 0.84 -27.09 12.27
C GLU A 356 0.12 -26.24 13.33
N ALA A 357 -0.47 -25.12 12.93
CA ALA A 357 -1.21 -24.26 13.83
C ALA A 357 -2.37 -25.05 14.49
N PHE A 358 -2.42 -25.02 15.82
CA PHE A 358 -3.50 -25.57 16.61
C PHE A 358 -4.08 -24.50 17.54
N GLY A 359 -5.22 -24.78 18.13
CA GLY A 359 -5.91 -23.83 18.99
C GLY A 359 -7.01 -23.06 18.27
N PRO A 360 -7.49 -21.95 18.83
CA PRO A 360 -8.60 -21.20 18.26
C PRO A 360 -8.19 -20.49 16.95
N ASP A 361 -9.10 -20.44 15.98
CA ASP A 361 -8.87 -19.86 14.65
C ASP A 361 -8.32 -18.43 14.69
N PHE A 362 -8.68 -17.64 15.71
CA PHE A 362 -8.19 -16.27 15.83
C PHE A 362 -6.70 -16.17 16.15
N ALA A 363 -6.09 -17.24 16.67
CA ALA A 363 -4.66 -17.30 16.98
C ALA A 363 -3.82 -17.67 15.74
N HIS A 364 -4.43 -18.32 14.75
CA HIS A 364 -3.74 -18.76 13.55
C HIS A 364 -3.14 -17.57 12.79
N GLY A 365 -1.86 -17.63 12.46
CA GLY A 365 -1.15 -16.60 11.74
C GLY A 365 -0.79 -15.33 12.56
N ALA A 366 -1.05 -15.31 13.88
CA ALA A 366 -0.72 -14.18 14.73
C ALA A 366 0.79 -13.89 14.75
N THR A 367 1.62 -14.92 14.88
CA THR A 367 3.09 -14.82 14.87
C THR A 367 3.61 -14.39 13.50
N GLN A 368 3.11 -14.98 12.42
CA GLN A 368 3.48 -14.58 11.05
C GLN A 368 3.15 -13.11 10.79
N SER A 369 1.97 -12.65 11.23
CA SER A 369 1.55 -11.25 11.11
C SER A 369 2.44 -10.31 11.93
N TYR A 370 2.80 -10.71 13.16
CA TYR A 370 3.71 -9.95 14.01
C TYR A 370 5.09 -9.81 13.38
N LEU A 371 5.70 -10.93 12.95
CA LEU A 371 7.03 -10.95 12.37
C LEU A 371 7.07 -10.24 11.00
N GLY A 372 6.10 -10.48 10.13
CA GLY A 372 5.97 -9.80 8.83
C GLY A 372 5.73 -8.30 8.98
N GLY A 373 4.97 -7.90 10.00
CA GLY A 373 4.71 -6.50 10.33
C GLY A 373 5.94 -5.69 10.74
N ARG A 374 7.06 -6.33 11.09
CA ARG A 374 8.31 -5.58 11.42
C ARG A 374 8.87 -4.81 10.22
N ALA A 375 8.59 -5.25 9.00
CA ALA A 375 9.04 -4.58 7.79
C ALA A 375 8.32 -3.25 7.51
N THR A 376 7.15 -2.99 8.10
CA THR A 376 6.35 -1.78 7.82
C THR A 376 7.07 -0.48 8.14
N THR A 377 7.94 -0.47 9.17
CA THR A 377 8.75 0.69 9.54
C THR A 377 10.02 0.83 8.69
N ILE A 378 10.27 -0.08 7.76
CA ILE A 378 11.47 -0.13 6.90
C ILE A 378 11.11 0.25 5.46
N TYR A 379 10.17 -0.47 4.83
CA TYR A 379 9.80 -0.21 3.44
C TYR A 379 9.04 1.11 3.27
N GLY A 380 8.97 1.63 2.04
CA GLY A 380 8.30 2.91 1.73
C GLY A 380 8.94 4.12 2.41
N GLY A 381 10.25 4.04 2.68
CA GLY A 381 11.04 5.00 3.46
C GLY A 381 11.09 4.65 4.94
N ALA A 382 12.27 4.27 5.42
CA ALA A 382 12.49 3.87 6.81
C ALA A 382 12.08 4.98 7.80
N SER A 383 11.76 4.59 9.04
CA SER A 383 11.38 5.52 10.10
C SER A 383 12.41 6.64 10.28
N GLU A 384 13.70 6.34 10.14
CA GLU A 384 14.80 7.29 10.21
C GLU A 384 14.72 8.33 9.08
N VAL A 385 14.47 7.88 7.85
CA VAL A 385 14.28 8.76 6.67
C VAL A 385 13.06 9.67 6.88
N GLN A 386 11.94 9.13 7.42
CA GLN A 386 10.75 9.94 7.69
C GLN A 386 11.02 11.00 8.78
N LYS A 387 11.75 10.64 9.83
CA LYS A 387 12.18 11.59 10.88
C LYS A 387 13.10 12.68 10.33
N ASP A 388 14.04 12.32 9.44
CA ASP A 388 14.93 13.27 8.79
C ASP A 388 14.15 14.26 7.89
N VAL A 389 13.17 13.76 7.13
CA VAL A 389 12.27 14.62 6.34
C VAL A 389 11.48 15.59 7.23
N ILE A 390 10.96 15.13 8.37
CA ILE A 390 10.23 15.97 9.34
C ILE A 390 11.18 17.00 9.93
N ALA A 391 12.36 16.58 10.39
CA ALA A 391 13.35 17.47 11.00
C ALA A 391 13.72 18.62 10.04
N LYS A 392 14.05 18.29 8.80
CA LYS A 392 14.50 19.28 7.80
C LYS A 392 13.37 20.18 7.29
N ASN A 393 12.23 19.58 6.90
CA ASN A 393 11.22 20.30 6.14
C ASN A 393 10.04 20.82 6.97
N VAL A 394 9.83 20.28 8.19
CA VAL A 394 8.79 20.75 9.12
C VAL A 394 9.39 21.61 10.24
N LEU A 395 10.51 21.15 10.81
CA LEU A 395 11.14 21.80 11.96
C LEU A 395 12.28 22.77 11.57
N GLY A 396 12.74 22.76 10.31
CA GLY A 396 13.84 23.60 9.85
C GLY A 396 15.20 23.26 10.49
N LEU A 397 15.38 22.01 10.96
CA LEU A 397 16.61 21.54 11.55
C LEU A 397 17.56 21.05 10.45
N SER A 398 18.86 21.35 10.58
CA SER A 398 19.92 20.93 9.65
C SER A 398 20.47 19.55 10.00
#